data_5ca2ae83a5b1d8748100ff5131356841
#
_entry.id   5ca2ae83a5b1d8748100ff5131356841
#
_cell.length_a   1.000
_cell.length_b   1.000
_cell.length_c   1.000
_cell.angle_alpha   90.00
_cell.angle_beta   90.00
_cell.angle_gamma   90.00
#
_symmetry.space_group_name_H-M   'P 1'
#
loop_
_entity.id
_entity.type
_entity.pdbx_description
1 polymer ?
#
loop_
_entity_poly.entity_id
_entity_poly.type
_entity_poly.pdbx_seq_one_letter_code
_entity_poly.pdbx_strand_id
1 'polypeptide(L)'
;MITYSNITDRVIDGMSDILNIEFPGSQISFDKIRPNSFLITPEEDNLLELTSFGQRREYVATITYELKFGGQDNRNGIKAISNIAERIKRLFAPDNNSSYSPSGWYNARILSVEYERDEDSPEIMRALITFACEIQENS
;
A
#
# COMPACT_ATOMS: atom_id res chain seq x y z
N MET A 1 23.56 -21.21 -8.56
CA MET A 1 22.19 -20.86 -8.10
C MET A 1 22.14 -19.39 -7.77
N ILE A 2 21.09 -18.73 -8.18
CA ILE A 2 20.88 -17.31 -7.86
C ILE A 2 20.12 -17.21 -6.53
N THR A 3 20.66 -16.45 -5.61
CA THR A 3 19.99 -16.16 -4.34
C THR A 3 19.34 -14.79 -4.44
N TYR A 4 18.05 -14.69 -4.09
CA TYR A 4 17.31 -13.43 -4.25
C TYR A 4 16.22 -13.29 -3.20
N SER A 5 15.80 -12.05 -3.00
CA SER A 5 14.54 -11.70 -2.34
C SER A 5 13.65 -11.03 -3.37
N ASN A 6 12.35 -11.17 -3.22
CA ASN A 6 11.38 -10.58 -4.17
C ASN A 6 10.65 -9.39 -3.57
N ILE A 7 9.75 -8.78 -4.33
CA ILE A 7 8.99 -7.62 -3.86
C ILE A 7 8.14 -7.94 -2.63
N THR A 8 7.64 -9.16 -2.50
CA THR A 8 6.87 -9.57 -1.33
C THR A 8 7.72 -9.46 -0.07
N ASP A 9 8.93 -10.03 -0.11
CA ASP A 9 9.84 -10.01 1.03
C ASP A 9 10.32 -8.60 1.36
N ARG A 10 10.55 -7.79 0.33
CA ARG A 10 11.18 -6.48 0.49
C ARG A 10 10.22 -5.37 0.83
N VAL A 11 9.01 -5.42 0.30
CA VAL A 11 8.07 -4.30 0.34
C VAL A 11 6.72 -4.71 0.92
N ILE A 12 6.09 -5.72 0.35
CA ILE A 12 4.71 -6.08 0.68
C ILE A 12 4.56 -6.48 2.15
N ASP A 13 5.47 -7.31 2.65
CA ASP A 13 5.43 -7.73 4.06
C ASP A 13 5.60 -6.55 5.01
N GLY A 14 6.49 -5.62 4.65
CA GLY A 14 6.68 -4.39 5.45
C GLY A 14 5.44 -3.52 5.45
N MET A 15 4.79 -3.35 4.30
CA MET A 15 3.53 -2.60 4.21
C MET A 15 2.45 -3.26 5.05
N SER A 16 2.34 -4.59 4.98
CA SER A 16 1.37 -5.35 5.76
C SER A 16 1.59 -5.16 7.26
N ASP A 17 2.83 -5.22 7.72
CA ASP A 17 3.15 -5.03 9.14
C ASP A 17 2.78 -3.63 9.61
N ILE A 18 3.10 -2.62 8.82
CA ILE A 18 2.77 -1.23 9.15
C ILE A 18 1.25 -1.03 9.23
N LEU A 19 0.51 -1.59 8.27
CA LEU A 19 -0.96 -1.50 8.28
C LEU A 19 -1.57 -2.25 9.46
N ASN A 20 -1.03 -3.39 9.84
CA ASN A 20 -1.50 -4.15 10.99
C ASN A 20 -1.31 -3.39 12.31
N ILE A 21 -0.23 -2.64 12.43
CA ILE A 21 0.02 -1.84 13.61
C ILE A 21 -0.95 -0.67 13.70
N GLU A 22 -1.17 0.03 12.61
CA GLU A 22 -2.04 1.21 12.56
C GLU A 22 -3.53 0.86 12.59
N PHE A 23 -3.90 -0.25 11.96
CA PHE A 23 -5.29 -0.68 11.87
C PHE A 23 -5.45 -2.09 12.47
N PRO A 24 -5.27 -2.23 13.79
CA PRO A 24 -5.41 -3.54 14.42
C PRO A 24 -6.83 -4.07 14.25
N GLY A 25 -6.96 -5.33 13.91
CA GLY A 25 -8.25 -5.95 13.65
C GLY A 25 -8.73 -5.84 12.21
N SER A 26 -8.06 -5.07 11.36
CA SER A 26 -8.36 -5.05 9.93
C SER A 26 -7.71 -6.24 9.24
N GLN A 27 -8.42 -6.82 8.30
CA GLN A 27 -7.91 -7.95 7.54
C GLN A 27 -7.08 -7.44 6.36
N ILE A 28 -5.95 -8.09 6.11
CA ILE A 28 -5.10 -7.81 4.96
C ILE A 28 -5.13 -9.00 4.03
N SER A 29 -5.47 -8.76 2.79
CA SER A 29 -5.57 -9.79 1.75
C SER A 29 -4.53 -9.52 0.65
N PHE A 30 -4.18 -10.58 -0.08
CA PHE A 30 -3.25 -10.51 -1.20
C PHE A 30 -3.85 -11.08 -2.48
N ASP A 31 -5.05 -11.63 -2.41
CA ASP A 31 -5.71 -12.30 -3.53
C ASP A 31 -6.94 -11.56 -4.04
N LYS A 32 -7.80 -11.09 -3.17
CA LYS A 32 -9.03 -10.40 -3.56
C LYS A 32 -9.44 -9.39 -2.51
N ILE A 33 -10.16 -8.35 -2.98
CA ILE A 33 -10.70 -7.33 -2.09
C ILE A 33 -11.92 -7.86 -1.33
N ARG A 34 -12.05 -7.46 -0.07
CA ARG A 34 -13.18 -7.78 0.78
C ARG A 34 -13.61 -6.53 1.53
N PRO A 35 -14.91 -6.41 1.92
CA PRO A 35 -15.36 -5.25 2.69
C PRO A 35 -14.56 -5.04 3.97
N ASN A 36 -14.19 -3.81 4.26
CA ASN A 36 -13.44 -3.40 5.43
C ASN A 36 -12.08 -4.10 5.56
N SER A 37 -11.46 -4.40 4.44
CA SER A 37 -10.14 -5.03 4.41
C SER A 37 -9.21 -4.27 3.46
N PHE A 38 -7.91 -4.53 3.61
CA PHE A 38 -6.90 -4.00 2.71
C PHE A 38 -6.41 -5.09 1.77
N LEU A 39 -6.30 -4.75 0.51
CA LEU A 39 -5.66 -5.61 -0.49
C LEU A 39 -4.37 -4.95 -0.94
N ILE A 40 -3.26 -5.66 -0.86
CA ILE A 40 -1.97 -5.14 -1.31
C ILE A 40 -1.56 -5.88 -2.57
N THR A 41 -1.31 -5.12 -3.64
CA THR A 41 -0.97 -5.66 -4.95
C THR A 41 0.31 -5.03 -5.47
N PRO A 42 1.33 -5.82 -5.87
CA PRO A 42 2.50 -5.26 -6.53
C PRO A 42 2.14 -4.75 -7.92
N GLU A 43 2.72 -3.61 -8.31
CA GLU A 43 2.42 -2.98 -9.59
C GLU A 43 3.64 -2.88 -10.50
N GLU A 44 4.75 -2.32 -10.02
CA GLU A 44 5.91 -2.05 -10.83
C GLU A 44 7.21 -2.25 -10.06
N ASP A 45 8.24 -2.55 -10.82
CA ASP A 45 9.62 -2.65 -10.34
C ASP A 45 10.49 -1.99 -11.40
N ASN A 46 10.98 -0.78 -11.14
CA ASN A 46 11.67 0.05 -12.12
C ASN A 46 13.13 0.24 -11.74
N LEU A 47 14.03 0.05 -12.71
CA LEU A 47 15.44 0.34 -12.51
C LEU A 47 15.66 1.85 -12.51
N LEU A 48 16.25 2.38 -11.43
CA LEU A 48 16.61 3.79 -11.32
C LEU A 48 18.08 4.03 -11.62
N GLU A 49 18.95 3.16 -11.12
CA GLU A 49 20.38 3.32 -11.28
C GLU A 49 21.08 1.97 -11.21
N LEU A 50 22.05 1.77 -12.08
CA LEU A 50 22.89 0.58 -12.08
C LEU A 50 24.31 0.98 -11.68
N THR A 51 24.84 0.32 -10.66
CA THR A 51 26.19 0.58 -10.16
C THR A 51 27.00 -0.70 -10.15
N SER A 52 28.30 -0.60 -9.90
CA SER A 52 29.16 -1.78 -9.77
C SER A 52 28.86 -2.61 -8.51
N PHE A 53 28.12 -2.04 -7.55
CA PHE A 53 27.76 -2.72 -6.29
C PHE A 53 26.35 -3.28 -6.28
N GLY A 54 25.59 -3.03 -7.33
CA GLY A 54 24.21 -3.47 -7.39
C GLY A 54 23.35 -2.51 -8.17
N GLN A 55 22.08 -2.44 -7.80
CA GLN A 55 21.12 -1.60 -8.51
C GLN A 55 20.17 -0.94 -7.52
N ARG A 56 19.78 0.29 -7.84
CA ARG A 56 18.73 1.01 -7.12
C ARG A 56 17.45 0.88 -7.92
N ARG A 57 16.41 0.42 -7.26
CA ARG A 57 15.12 0.17 -7.91
C ARG A 57 14.00 0.86 -7.16
N GLU A 58 12.97 1.24 -7.90
CA GLU A 58 11.73 1.76 -7.35
C GLU A 58 10.66 0.69 -7.45
N TYR A 59 10.07 0.35 -6.32
CA TYR A 59 8.92 -0.55 -6.26
C TYR A 59 7.65 0.24 -6.07
N VAL A 60 6.62 -0.13 -6.82
CA VAL A 60 5.30 0.47 -6.74
C VAL A 60 4.30 -0.62 -6.39
N ALA A 61 3.47 -0.35 -5.41
CA ALA A 61 2.41 -1.26 -4.98
C ALA A 61 1.14 -0.47 -4.71
N THR A 62 0.00 -1.12 -4.85
CA THR A 62 -1.29 -0.51 -4.59
C THR A 62 -1.91 -1.11 -3.34
N ILE A 63 -2.39 -0.24 -2.45
CA ILE A 63 -3.23 -0.62 -1.32
C ILE A 63 -4.66 -0.27 -1.71
N THR A 64 -5.52 -1.26 -1.77
CA THR A 64 -6.94 -1.05 -2.03
C THR A 64 -7.71 -1.29 -0.74
N TYR A 65 -8.52 -0.31 -0.35
CA TYR A 65 -9.42 -0.44 0.79
C TYR A 65 -10.84 -0.37 0.30
N GLU A 66 -11.68 -1.32 0.71
CA GLU A 66 -13.09 -1.33 0.33
C GLU A 66 -13.93 -1.04 1.56
N LEU A 67 -14.87 -0.10 1.42
CA LEU A 67 -15.82 0.23 2.47
C LEU A 67 -17.24 0.05 1.94
N LYS A 68 -18.04 -0.70 2.68
CA LYS A 68 -19.45 -0.83 2.41
C LYS A 68 -20.20 0.16 3.29
N PHE A 69 -20.98 1.05 2.67
CA PHE A 69 -21.80 2.01 3.40
C PHE A 69 -23.00 1.31 4.01
N GLY A 70 -23.27 1.57 5.28
CA GLY A 70 -24.52 1.15 5.91
C GLY A 70 -25.57 2.24 5.72
N GLY A 71 -26.76 1.86 5.24
CA GLY A 71 -27.87 2.77 5.17
C GLY A 71 -27.77 3.85 4.10
N GLN A 72 -28.35 5.02 4.38
CA GLN A 72 -28.55 6.06 3.38
C GLN A 72 -27.57 7.22 3.44
N ASP A 73 -26.63 7.21 4.39
CA ASP A 73 -25.73 8.33 4.60
C ASP A 73 -24.41 8.18 3.85
N ASN A 74 -24.43 8.51 2.57
CA ASN A 74 -23.28 8.44 1.70
C ASN A 74 -22.18 9.42 2.11
N ARG A 75 -22.52 10.55 2.72
CA ARG A 75 -21.53 11.55 3.13
C ARG A 75 -20.64 11.02 4.24
N ASN A 76 -21.22 10.36 5.24
CA ASN A 76 -20.44 9.78 6.35
C ASN A 76 -19.57 8.62 5.84
N GLY A 77 -20.04 7.84 4.87
CA GLY A 77 -19.26 6.80 4.25
C GLY A 77 -18.07 7.38 3.48
N ILE A 78 -18.28 8.43 2.70
CA ILE A 78 -17.21 9.11 1.96
C ILE A 78 -16.18 9.69 2.94
N LYS A 79 -16.64 10.30 4.02
CA LYS A 79 -15.75 10.83 5.05
C LYS A 79 -14.93 9.73 5.71
N ALA A 80 -15.54 8.60 6.00
CA ALA A 80 -14.86 7.47 6.63
C ALA A 80 -13.73 6.92 5.74
N ILE A 81 -14.01 6.70 4.45
CA ILE A 81 -12.98 6.17 3.54
C ILE A 81 -11.89 7.22 3.27
N SER A 82 -12.26 8.49 3.21
CA SER A 82 -11.29 9.58 3.05
C SER A 82 -10.36 9.68 4.27
N ASN A 83 -10.89 9.48 5.47
CA ASN A 83 -10.08 9.50 6.68
C ASN A 83 -9.08 8.33 6.70
N ILE A 84 -9.49 7.17 6.26
CA ILE A 84 -8.58 6.01 6.17
C ILE A 84 -7.47 6.29 5.15
N ALA A 85 -7.81 6.81 4.00
CA ALA A 85 -6.81 7.16 2.98
C ALA A 85 -5.83 8.22 3.50
N GLU A 86 -6.32 9.23 4.22
CA GLU A 86 -5.48 10.28 4.79
C GLU A 86 -4.53 9.73 5.86
N ARG A 87 -5.00 8.80 6.70
CA ARG A 87 -4.15 8.14 7.68
C ARG A 87 -3.04 7.33 6.99
N ILE A 88 -3.37 6.64 5.91
CA ILE A 88 -2.39 5.86 5.16
C ILE A 88 -1.35 6.78 4.51
N LYS A 89 -1.77 7.92 3.96
CA LYS A 89 -0.83 8.90 3.40
C LYS A 89 0.21 9.35 4.44
N ARG A 90 -0.24 9.63 5.66
CA ARG A 90 0.65 10.07 6.73
C ARG A 90 1.51 8.93 7.27
N LEU A 91 0.93 7.73 7.34
CA LEU A 91 1.61 6.55 7.84
C LEU A 91 2.82 6.20 6.96
N PHE A 92 2.70 6.33 5.65
CA PHE A 92 3.76 6.04 4.69
C PHE A 92 4.53 7.28 4.24
N ALA A 93 4.47 8.37 5.01
CA ALA A 93 5.30 9.53 4.75
C ALA A 93 6.78 9.19 5.03
N PRO A 94 7.73 9.79 4.29
CA PRO A 94 9.14 9.38 4.35
C PRO A 94 9.77 9.40 5.74
N ASP A 95 9.35 10.28 6.61
CA ASP A 95 9.95 10.48 7.94
C ASP A 95 9.31 9.62 9.04
N ASN A 96 8.28 8.82 8.72
CA ASN A 96 7.54 8.08 9.76
C ASN A 96 7.79 6.57 9.79
N ASN A 97 8.28 5.95 8.71
CA ASN A 97 8.17 4.50 8.59
C ASN A 97 9.43 3.75 8.17
N SER A 98 10.54 4.42 7.98
CA SER A 98 11.76 3.76 7.54
C SER A 98 12.25 2.68 8.51
N SER A 99 11.94 2.83 9.80
CA SER A 99 12.34 1.87 10.83
C SER A 99 11.52 0.58 10.80
N TYR A 100 10.38 0.56 10.11
CA TYR A 100 9.51 -0.61 10.04
C TYR A 100 9.80 -1.50 8.84
N SER A 101 10.59 -1.04 7.89
CA SER A 101 10.87 -1.83 6.70
C SER A 101 11.88 -2.91 7.00
N PRO A 102 11.55 -4.20 6.77
CA PRO A 102 12.51 -5.28 6.96
C PRO A 102 13.66 -5.22 5.96
N SER A 103 13.48 -4.57 4.83
CA SER A 103 14.50 -4.46 3.77
C SER A 103 15.20 -3.11 3.73
N GLY A 104 14.86 -2.21 4.66
CA GLY A 104 15.49 -0.90 4.71
C GLY A 104 15.15 -0.02 3.52
N TRP A 105 13.88 0.01 3.12
CA TRP A 105 13.46 0.90 2.04
C TRP A 105 13.64 2.36 2.42
N TYR A 106 13.75 3.21 1.43
CA TYR A 106 13.83 4.65 1.65
C TYR A 106 12.98 5.37 0.60
N ASN A 107 12.77 6.65 0.83
CA ASN A 107 11.94 7.50 -0.04
C ASN A 107 10.53 6.92 -0.23
N ALA A 108 9.98 6.32 0.82
CA ALA A 108 8.62 5.79 0.81
C ALA A 108 7.62 6.94 0.77
N ARG A 109 6.61 6.82 -0.09
CA ARG A 109 5.66 7.91 -0.29
C ARG A 109 4.39 7.39 -0.96
N ILE A 110 3.32 8.13 -0.78
CA ILE A 110 2.07 7.86 -1.49
C ILE A 110 2.02 8.78 -2.71
N LEU A 111 1.92 8.18 -3.90
CA LEU A 111 1.90 8.91 -5.15
C LEU A 111 0.51 9.44 -5.49
N SER A 112 -0.52 8.66 -5.23
CA SER A 112 -1.89 9.04 -5.59
C SER A 112 -2.88 8.29 -4.72
N VAL A 113 -4.06 8.87 -4.59
CA VAL A 113 -5.23 8.24 -4.00
C VAL A 113 -6.37 8.42 -4.99
N GLU A 114 -6.94 7.32 -5.44
CA GLU A 114 -8.08 7.32 -6.34
C GLU A 114 -9.27 6.69 -5.64
N TYR A 115 -10.45 7.23 -5.90
CA TYR A 115 -11.70 6.70 -5.33
C TYR A 115 -12.57 6.20 -6.45
N GLU A 116 -13.16 5.03 -6.25
CA GLU A 116 -14.12 4.49 -7.21
C GLU A 116 -15.31 3.91 -6.47
N ARG A 117 -16.47 3.99 -7.11
CA ARG A 117 -17.70 3.39 -6.60
C ARG A 117 -18.01 2.17 -7.45
N ASP A 118 -18.44 1.10 -6.80
CA ASP A 118 -18.82 -0.12 -7.51
C ASP A 118 -20.08 0.16 -8.35
N GLU A 119 -20.02 -0.20 -9.64
CA GLU A 119 -21.12 0.05 -10.56
C GLU A 119 -22.35 -0.81 -10.23
N ASP A 120 -22.12 -2.04 -9.80
CA ASP A 120 -23.20 -2.97 -9.50
C ASP A 120 -23.74 -2.81 -8.08
N SER A 121 -22.92 -2.30 -7.16
CA SER A 121 -23.27 -2.12 -5.76
C SER A 121 -22.87 -0.72 -5.31
N PRO A 122 -23.72 0.30 -5.52
CA PRO A 122 -23.35 1.70 -5.22
C PRO A 122 -23.04 1.97 -3.74
N GLU A 123 -23.43 1.07 -2.84
CA GLU A 123 -23.09 1.16 -1.42
C GLU A 123 -21.63 0.79 -1.13
N ILE A 124 -20.89 0.33 -2.13
CA ILE A 124 -19.47 -0.04 -1.97
C ILE A 124 -18.61 1.02 -2.64
N MET A 125 -17.65 1.53 -1.89
CA MET A 125 -16.63 2.45 -2.41
C MET A 125 -15.25 1.92 -2.08
N ARG A 126 -14.30 2.14 -3.00
CA ARG A 126 -12.90 1.73 -2.84
C ARG A 126 -12.00 2.94 -2.89
N ALA A 127 -10.95 2.89 -2.10
CA ALA A 127 -9.82 3.81 -2.23
C ALA A 127 -8.64 3.01 -2.75
N LEU A 128 -8.05 3.48 -3.84
CA LEU A 128 -6.87 2.87 -4.45
C LEU A 128 -5.69 3.79 -4.18
N ILE A 129 -4.78 3.33 -3.36
CA ILE A 129 -3.68 4.13 -2.84
C ILE A 129 -2.38 3.58 -3.41
N THR A 130 -1.69 4.40 -4.21
CA THR A 130 -0.45 3.99 -4.86
C THR A 130 0.73 4.38 -3.99
N PHE A 131 1.47 3.38 -3.57
CA PHE A 131 2.66 3.50 -2.73
C PHE A 131 3.90 3.25 -3.58
N ALA A 132 4.95 4.03 -3.33
CA ALA A 132 6.24 3.80 -3.96
C ALA A 132 7.36 3.92 -2.93
N CYS A 133 8.39 3.14 -3.10
CA CYS A 133 9.61 3.24 -2.30
C CYS A 133 10.81 2.83 -3.14
N GLU A 134 12.00 3.13 -2.63
CA GLU A 134 13.25 2.76 -3.29
C GLU A 134 14.02 1.78 -2.43
N ILE A 135 14.66 0.84 -3.08
CA ILE A 135 15.49 -0.16 -2.43
C ILE A 135 16.81 -0.29 -3.19
N GLN A 136 17.90 -0.37 -2.44
CA GLN A 136 19.19 -0.71 -2.99
C GLN A 136 19.35 -2.22 -2.98
N GLU A 137 19.44 -2.83 -4.14
CA GLU A 137 19.67 -4.26 -4.28
C GLU A 137 21.14 -4.50 -4.56
N ASN A 138 21.76 -5.28 -3.70
CA ASN A 138 23.14 -5.72 -3.90
C ASN A 138 23.11 -7.02 -4.68
N SER A 139 23.82 -7.04 -5.77
CA SER A 139 23.87 -8.21 -6.64
C SER A 139 24.71 -9.34 -6.08
#